data_c7c1ef0cb0f4faf691b9d336c84809b6
#
_entry.id   c7c1ef0cb0f4faf691b9d336c84809b6
#
_cell.length_a   1.000
_cell.length_b   1.000
_cell.length_c   1.000
_cell.angle_alpha   90.00
_cell.angle_beta   90.00
_cell.angle_gamma   90.00
#
_symmetry.space_group_name_H-M   'P 1'
#
loop_
_entity.id
_entity.type
_entity.pdbx_description
1 polymer ?
#
loop_
_entity_poly.entity_id
_entity_poly.type
_entity_poly.pdbx_seq_one_letter_code
_entity_poly.pdbx_strand_id
1 'polypeptide(L)'
;MDRSIFRQAFSGSVLRLIGLPIVAIAGIANTSLVVANTGIAAYGIVNTVAMLGALLPFSDLGVGGTVTTAVALDSVAPRAGLKHKLKAAYFVLIAVAFFIVITASMMGMFALWSPLLGQDLSVSDNRIISVGVSVFGLAVPLGLGVRILIGLGRNDLAVAIAMTSSIFSLAFTAVMALAGGHGMIFSLTSFLGLFSAGLISTFLAHHLLRKGAPTRDASQTLLGSKPIRRYDFRALSGSGALIIITIGLPLGLETGRILLSRTGSPMMLSQYALMAQLYAITWSVLSTASGALWTIFAQRRADPNGSIAIWRWMVVSFGLLSAFGAAFLWALAPWAGSVISHGEILIPPVLAMSFGALLIAQSLHLPAGSLLTTPRQLWVQAVCVLVMAALSLSVGLLLARTMGGAGFALGAATGVLVGQFLPDLLLVPRLVLEGTVRRKSRKYPGQRLVPVNYRGHRE
;
A
#
# COMPACT_ATOMS: atom_id res chain seq x y z
N MET A 1 7.38 -25.81 -16.55
CA MET A 1 6.71 -24.70 -15.85
C MET A 1 5.26 -24.68 -16.30
N ASP A 2 4.33 -24.97 -15.40
CA ASP A 2 2.93 -25.21 -15.75
C ASP A 2 2.28 -23.92 -16.26
N ARG A 3 1.77 -23.92 -17.50
CA ARG A 3 1.15 -22.76 -18.17
C ARG A 3 -0.02 -22.17 -17.36
N SER A 4 -0.64 -22.99 -16.49
CA SER A 4 -1.77 -22.59 -15.66
C SER A 4 -1.35 -21.65 -14.52
N ILE A 5 -0.22 -21.92 -13.86
CA ILE A 5 0.33 -21.10 -12.75
C ILE A 5 0.79 -19.73 -13.27
N PHE A 6 1.46 -19.73 -14.42
CA PHE A 6 1.89 -18.51 -15.07
C PHE A 6 0.68 -17.63 -15.46
N ARG A 7 -0.37 -18.26 -16.00
CA ARG A 7 -1.60 -17.57 -16.41
C ARG A 7 -2.36 -16.95 -15.23
N GLN A 8 -2.41 -17.59 -14.05
CA GLN A 8 -3.08 -17.06 -12.86
C GLN A 8 -2.28 -15.92 -12.19
N ALA A 9 -0.97 -16.06 -12.05
CA ALA A 9 -0.13 -15.00 -11.52
C ALA A 9 -0.11 -13.79 -12.46
N PHE A 10 -0.20 -14.01 -13.77
CA PHE A 10 -0.18 -12.96 -14.78
C PHE A 10 -1.54 -12.29 -14.98
N SER A 11 -2.67 -13.01 -14.82
CA SER A 11 -4.02 -12.45 -15.08
C SER A 11 -4.36 -11.27 -14.18
N GLY A 12 -4.04 -11.34 -12.88
CA GLY A 12 -4.27 -10.23 -11.95
C GLY A 12 -3.37 -9.02 -12.23
N SER A 13 -2.13 -9.25 -12.66
CA SER A 13 -1.19 -8.18 -13.01
C SER A 13 -1.54 -7.53 -14.35
N VAL A 14 -1.95 -8.31 -15.34
CA VAL A 14 -2.43 -7.81 -16.64
C VAL A 14 -3.73 -7.01 -16.47
N LEU A 15 -4.67 -7.52 -15.67
CA LEU A 15 -5.91 -6.79 -15.38
C LEU A 15 -5.64 -5.45 -14.67
N ARG A 16 -4.66 -5.42 -13.76
CA ARG A 16 -4.21 -4.15 -13.15
C ARG A 16 -3.65 -3.19 -14.19
N LEU A 17 -2.78 -3.64 -15.07
CA LEU A 17 -2.19 -2.79 -16.11
C LEU A 17 -3.24 -2.22 -17.07
N ILE A 18 -4.23 -3.03 -17.46
CA ILE A 18 -5.34 -2.59 -18.33
C ILE A 18 -6.29 -1.65 -17.57
N GLY A 19 -6.54 -1.92 -16.29
CA GLY A 19 -7.44 -1.12 -15.47
C GLY A 19 -6.82 0.18 -14.92
N LEU A 20 -5.49 0.29 -14.85
CA LEU A 20 -4.81 1.49 -14.37
C LEU A 20 -5.21 2.77 -15.11
N PRO A 21 -5.29 2.82 -16.46
CA PRO A 21 -5.78 4.00 -17.16
C PRO A 21 -7.20 4.39 -16.75
N ILE A 22 -8.10 3.43 -16.56
CA ILE A 22 -9.49 3.69 -16.15
C ILE A 22 -9.53 4.29 -14.74
N VAL A 23 -8.77 3.71 -13.80
CA VAL A 23 -8.65 4.22 -12.42
C VAL A 23 -8.01 5.61 -12.42
N ALA A 24 -6.99 5.84 -13.25
CA ALA A 24 -6.32 7.13 -13.36
C ALA A 24 -7.28 8.19 -13.92
N ILE A 25 -8.01 7.90 -14.99
CA ILE A 25 -9.00 8.83 -15.58
C ILE A 25 -10.11 9.10 -14.56
N ALA A 26 -10.65 8.07 -13.89
CA ALA A 26 -11.66 8.26 -12.85
C ALA A 26 -11.14 9.13 -11.69
N GLY A 27 -9.90 8.90 -11.26
CA GLY A 27 -9.25 9.69 -10.21
C GLY A 27 -9.03 11.16 -10.64
N ILE A 28 -8.57 11.40 -11.85
CA ILE A 28 -8.37 12.74 -12.40
C ILE A 28 -9.73 13.48 -12.52
N ALA A 29 -10.75 12.83 -13.09
CA ALA A 29 -12.09 13.39 -13.21
C ALA A 29 -12.70 13.69 -11.83
N ASN A 30 -12.52 12.77 -10.86
CA ASN A 30 -12.95 12.98 -9.48
C ASN A 30 -12.30 14.23 -8.87
N THR A 31 -10.98 14.38 -9.03
CA THR A 31 -10.25 15.55 -8.53
C THR A 31 -10.71 16.84 -9.19
N SER A 32 -10.87 16.85 -10.50
CA SER A 32 -11.36 18.03 -11.24
C SER A 32 -12.74 18.48 -10.74
N LEU A 33 -13.67 17.52 -10.54
CA LEU A 33 -14.98 17.82 -9.95
C LEU A 33 -14.88 18.34 -8.52
N VAL A 34 -14.03 17.75 -7.67
CA VAL A 34 -13.84 18.22 -6.31
C VAL A 34 -13.29 19.63 -6.31
N VAL A 35 -12.24 19.94 -7.06
CA VAL A 35 -11.65 21.30 -7.13
C VAL A 35 -12.70 22.31 -7.60
N ALA A 36 -13.43 22.00 -8.66
CA ALA A 36 -14.46 22.89 -9.21
C ALA A 36 -15.58 23.23 -8.21
N ASN A 37 -15.91 22.32 -7.27
CA ASN A 37 -17.00 22.51 -6.30
C ASN A 37 -16.54 22.92 -4.90
N THR A 38 -15.25 22.76 -4.58
CA THR A 38 -14.75 23.11 -3.23
C THR A 38 -13.84 24.34 -3.23
N GLY A 39 -13.24 24.66 -4.38
CA GLY A 39 -12.16 25.62 -4.50
C GLY A 39 -10.84 25.09 -3.92
N ILE A 40 -9.77 25.86 -4.15
CA ILE A 40 -8.40 25.48 -3.84
C ILE A 40 -8.20 25.19 -2.33
N ALA A 41 -8.69 26.08 -1.48
CA ALA A 41 -8.43 26.01 -0.04
C ALA A 41 -9.01 24.72 0.60
N ALA A 42 -10.24 24.38 0.22
CA ALA A 42 -10.91 23.19 0.76
C ALA A 42 -10.42 21.89 0.10
N TYR A 43 -10.03 21.91 -1.17
CA TYR A 43 -9.52 20.73 -1.88
C TYR A 43 -8.35 20.07 -1.15
N GLY A 44 -7.36 20.86 -0.70
CA GLY A 44 -6.20 20.33 0.00
C GLY A 44 -6.58 19.54 1.26
N ILE A 45 -7.56 20.07 2.03
CA ILE A 45 -8.05 19.42 3.24
C ILE A 45 -8.88 18.18 2.89
N VAL A 46 -9.81 18.28 1.94
CA VAL A 46 -10.62 17.15 1.45
C VAL A 46 -9.72 15.99 1.02
N ASN A 47 -8.68 16.28 0.24
CA ASN A 47 -7.72 15.26 -0.19
C ASN A 47 -6.88 14.71 0.97
N THR A 48 -6.51 15.53 1.95
CA THR A 48 -5.80 15.08 3.16
C THR A 48 -6.65 14.13 3.99
N VAL A 49 -7.94 14.41 4.14
CA VAL A 49 -8.86 13.49 4.81
C VAL A 49 -9.05 12.21 3.99
N ALA A 50 -9.26 12.33 2.68
CA ALA A 50 -9.46 11.18 1.78
C ALA A 50 -8.27 10.20 1.77
N MET A 51 -7.04 10.69 2.01
CA MET A 51 -5.85 9.82 2.09
C MET A 51 -5.93 8.78 3.22
N LEU A 52 -6.73 9.03 4.27
CA LEU A 52 -6.96 8.03 5.31
C LEU A 52 -7.54 6.72 4.72
N GLY A 53 -8.23 6.81 3.58
CA GLY A 53 -8.68 5.65 2.83
C GLY A 53 -7.54 4.76 2.31
N ALA A 54 -6.37 5.33 2.03
CA ALA A 54 -5.19 4.57 1.64
C ALA A 54 -4.62 3.70 2.78
N LEU A 55 -5.04 3.96 4.01
CA LEU A 55 -4.67 3.15 5.18
C LEU A 55 -5.51 1.87 5.29
N LEU A 56 -6.59 1.71 4.50
CA LEU A 56 -7.48 0.55 4.56
C LEU A 56 -6.73 -0.79 4.43
N PRO A 57 -5.77 -0.99 3.49
CA PRO A 57 -5.02 -2.24 3.40
C PRO A 57 -4.19 -2.56 4.65
N PHE A 58 -3.88 -1.55 5.45
CA PHE A 58 -3.08 -1.65 6.67
C PHE A 58 -3.94 -1.81 7.94
N SER A 59 -5.22 -1.47 7.88
CA SER A 59 -6.14 -1.53 9.01
C SER A 59 -6.56 -2.97 9.38
N ASP A 60 -6.20 -3.98 8.56
CA ASP A 60 -6.51 -5.38 8.83
C ASP A 60 -5.60 -6.04 9.88
N LEU A 61 -4.60 -5.32 10.40
CA LEU A 61 -3.65 -5.78 11.43
C LEU A 61 -3.02 -7.14 11.12
N GLY A 62 -2.88 -7.50 9.84
CA GLY A 62 -2.35 -8.78 9.39
C GLY A 62 -3.35 -9.95 9.44
N VAL A 63 -4.58 -9.71 9.91
CA VAL A 63 -5.65 -10.72 9.91
C VAL A 63 -5.99 -11.18 8.49
N GLY A 64 -5.92 -10.26 7.53
CA GLY A 64 -6.18 -10.56 6.12
C GLY A 64 -5.27 -11.66 5.56
N GLY A 65 -3.98 -11.64 5.88
CA GLY A 65 -3.04 -12.69 5.46
C GLY A 65 -3.35 -14.06 6.04
N THR A 66 -3.76 -14.12 7.31
CA THR A 66 -4.16 -15.37 7.97
C THR A 66 -5.44 -15.94 7.37
N VAL A 67 -6.41 -15.10 7.02
CA VAL A 67 -7.66 -15.50 6.35
C VAL A 67 -7.38 -15.99 4.93
N THR A 68 -6.58 -15.27 4.15
CA THR A 68 -6.19 -15.69 2.80
C THR A 68 -5.58 -17.10 2.84
N THR A 69 -4.65 -17.35 3.76
CA THR A 69 -4.01 -18.67 3.93
C THR A 69 -5.01 -19.73 4.38
N ALA A 70 -5.91 -19.41 5.33
CA ALA A 70 -6.90 -20.36 5.83
C ALA A 70 -7.88 -20.78 4.73
N VAL A 71 -8.37 -19.84 3.93
CA VAL A 71 -9.26 -20.10 2.80
C VAL A 71 -8.55 -20.94 1.72
N ALA A 72 -7.32 -20.58 1.37
CA ALA A 72 -6.53 -21.33 0.39
C ALA A 72 -6.27 -22.78 0.82
N LEU A 73 -6.03 -23.03 2.11
CA LEU A 73 -5.83 -24.40 2.63
C LEU A 73 -7.13 -25.20 2.70
N ASP A 74 -8.25 -24.55 3.03
CA ASP A 74 -9.57 -25.21 3.11
C ASP A 74 -10.05 -25.64 1.73
N SER A 75 -9.71 -24.89 0.68
CA SER A 75 -10.05 -25.20 -0.69
C SER A 75 -9.37 -26.46 -1.24
N VAL A 76 -8.20 -26.82 -0.69
CA VAL A 76 -7.42 -28.02 -1.09
C VAL A 76 -7.84 -29.25 -0.26
N ALA A 77 -8.10 -29.06 1.02
CA ALA A 77 -8.54 -30.10 1.94
C ALA A 77 -9.52 -29.49 2.95
N PRO A 78 -10.84 -29.69 2.77
CA PRO A 78 -11.83 -29.13 3.69
C PRO A 78 -11.51 -29.51 5.14
N ARG A 79 -11.25 -28.50 5.97
CA ARG A 79 -10.93 -28.67 7.38
C ARG A 79 -12.04 -28.09 8.25
N ALA A 80 -12.50 -28.88 9.22
CA ALA A 80 -13.40 -28.35 10.23
C ALA A 80 -12.76 -27.12 10.91
N GLY A 81 -13.36 -25.93 10.80
CA GLY A 81 -12.88 -24.74 11.49
C GLY A 81 -12.73 -23.46 10.66
N LEU A 82 -12.86 -23.48 9.31
CA LEU A 82 -12.79 -22.24 8.52
C LEU A 82 -13.82 -21.21 8.99
N LYS A 83 -15.07 -21.65 9.23
CA LYS A 83 -16.14 -20.77 9.74
C LYS A 83 -15.76 -20.10 11.06
N HIS A 84 -15.11 -20.83 11.97
CA HIS A 84 -14.66 -20.28 13.25
C HIS A 84 -13.55 -19.25 13.06
N LYS A 85 -12.58 -19.51 12.18
CA LYS A 85 -11.51 -18.56 11.84
C LYS A 85 -12.03 -17.30 11.19
N LEU A 86 -12.99 -17.43 10.27
CA LEU A 86 -13.64 -16.28 9.64
C LEU A 86 -14.42 -15.45 10.67
N LYS A 87 -15.18 -16.11 11.57
CA LYS A 87 -15.88 -15.41 12.65
C LYS A 87 -14.92 -14.64 13.55
N ALA A 88 -13.81 -15.26 13.96
CA ALA A 88 -12.79 -14.60 14.77
C ALA A 88 -12.15 -13.42 14.04
N ALA A 89 -11.86 -13.55 12.75
CA ALA A 89 -11.32 -12.47 11.93
C ALA A 89 -12.31 -11.30 11.83
N TYR A 90 -13.58 -11.56 11.53
CA TYR A 90 -14.61 -10.52 11.51
C TYR A 90 -14.79 -9.86 12.88
N PHE A 91 -14.76 -10.63 13.96
CA PHE A 91 -14.86 -10.07 15.31
C PHE A 91 -13.75 -9.05 15.61
N VAL A 92 -12.49 -9.39 15.27
CA VAL A 92 -11.37 -8.48 15.45
C VAL A 92 -11.54 -7.21 14.59
N LEU A 93 -11.91 -7.37 13.31
CA LEU A 93 -12.05 -6.22 12.42
C LEU A 93 -13.28 -5.36 12.76
N ILE A 94 -14.34 -5.94 13.27
CA ILE A 94 -15.50 -5.19 13.80
C ILE A 94 -15.09 -4.41 15.06
N ALA A 95 -14.27 -4.97 15.94
CA ALA A 95 -13.74 -4.25 17.09
C ALA A 95 -12.86 -3.06 16.66
N VAL A 96 -12.02 -3.23 15.64
CA VAL A 96 -11.25 -2.13 15.04
C VAL A 96 -12.16 -1.08 14.42
N ALA A 97 -13.17 -1.50 13.67
CA ALA A 97 -14.17 -0.59 13.10
C ALA A 97 -14.88 0.23 14.18
N PHE A 98 -15.33 -0.42 15.24
CA PHE A 98 -15.98 0.22 16.38
C PHE A 98 -15.07 1.25 17.05
N PHE A 99 -13.80 0.91 17.26
CA PHE A 99 -12.81 1.84 17.80
C PHE A 99 -12.63 3.07 16.90
N ILE A 100 -12.51 2.87 15.57
CA ILE A 100 -12.38 3.97 14.60
C ILE A 100 -13.64 4.85 14.63
N VAL A 101 -14.83 4.26 14.62
CA VAL A 101 -16.10 5.00 14.63
C VAL A 101 -16.26 5.83 15.92
N ILE A 102 -15.94 5.24 17.08
CA ILE A 102 -16.01 5.98 18.36
C ILE A 102 -15.00 7.13 18.34
N THR A 103 -13.76 6.87 17.96
CA THR A 103 -12.72 7.91 17.92
C THR A 103 -13.11 9.03 16.95
N ALA A 104 -13.57 8.70 15.75
CA ALA A 104 -14.03 9.68 14.78
C ALA A 104 -15.23 10.50 15.31
N SER A 105 -16.20 9.84 15.95
CA SER A 105 -17.35 10.50 16.53
C SER A 105 -16.96 11.48 17.65
N MET A 106 -16.04 11.06 18.52
CA MET A 106 -15.48 11.94 19.57
C MET A 106 -14.75 13.13 18.97
N MET A 107 -13.93 12.90 17.94
CA MET A 107 -13.22 13.99 17.25
C MET A 107 -14.18 15.00 16.61
N GLY A 108 -15.29 14.55 16.04
CA GLY A 108 -16.32 15.44 15.51
C GLY A 108 -17.11 16.17 16.59
N MET A 109 -17.44 15.48 17.68
CA MET A 109 -18.19 16.05 18.79
C MET A 109 -17.41 17.18 19.50
N PHE A 110 -16.10 16.99 19.69
CA PHE A 110 -15.21 17.95 20.32
C PHE A 110 -14.45 18.86 19.34
N ALA A 111 -14.82 18.85 18.05
CA ALA A 111 -14.20 19.63 16.97
C ALA A 111 -12.65 19.46 16.89
N LEU A 112 -12.14 18.26 17.19
CA LEU A 112 -10.71 17.98 17.26
C LEU A 112 -10.04 17.85 15.88
N TRP A 113 -10.80 17.78 14.79
CA TRP A 113 -10.25 17.81 13.43
C TRP A 113 -9.61 19.16 13.11
N SER A 114 -10.18 20.27 13.61
CA SER A 114 -9.61 21.62 13.43
C SER A 114 -8.18 21.72 13.97
N PRO A 115 -7.90 21.44 15.24
CA PRO A 115 -6.53 21.49 15.76
C PRO A 115 -5.63 20.40 15.18
N LEU A 116 -6.17 19.23 14.79
CA LEU A 116 -5.38 18.18 14.14
C LEU A 116 -4.87 18.60 12.77
N LEU A 117 -5.75 19.21 11.95
CA LEU A 117 -5.41 19.65 10.58
C LEU A 117 -4.83 21.07 10.56
N GLY A 118 -4.86 21.80 11.68
CA GLY A 118 -4.39 23.18 11.77
C GLY A 118 -5.21 24.17 10.93
N GLN A 119 -6.51 23.90 10.79
CA GLN A 119 -7.42 24.67 9.95
C GLN A 119 -8.67 25.06 10.75
N ASP A 120 -9.19 26.24 10.52
CA ASP A 120 -10.44 26.72 11.12
C ASP A 120 -11.63 26.05 10.41
N LEU A 121 -12.01 24.87 10.88
CA LEU A 121 -13.14 24.11 10.37
C LEU A 121 -14.41 24.45 11.15
N SER A 122 -15.50 24.63 10.46
CA SER A 122 -16.81 24.78 11.11
C SER A 122 -17.19 23.53 11.90
N VAL A 123 -18.12 23.65 12.83
CA VAL A 123 -18.67 22.49 13.57
C VAL A 123 -19.29 21.47 12.60
N SER A 124 -19.90 21.96 11.50
CA SER A 124 -20.43 21.12 10.44
C SER A 124 -19.33 20.34 9.74
N ASP A 125 -18.23 20.99 9.35
CA ASP A 125 -17.10 20.33 8.67
C ASP A 125 -16.46 19.25 9.55
N ASN A 126 -16.26 19.54 10.85
CA ASN A 126 -15.75 18.56 11.80
C ASN A 126 -16.65 17.32 11.87
N ARG A 127 -17.98 17.49 11.86
CA ARG A 127 -18.95 16.38 11.84
C ARG A 127 -18.90 15.61 10.52
N ILE A 128 -18.85 16.30 9.38
CA ILE A 128 -18.77 15.68 8.06
C ILE A 128 -17.52 14.81 7.94
N ILE A 129 -16.35 15.32 8.35
CA ILE A 129 -15.10 14.54 8.36
C ILE A 129 -15.26 13.29 9.23
N SER A 130 -15.88 13.44 10.42
CA SER A 130 -16.13 12.31 11.32
C SER A 130 -17.05 11.26 10.72
N VAL A 131 -18.08 11.65 10.00
CA VAL A 131 -18.95 10.72 9.25
C VAL A 131 -18.12 9.98 8.19
N GLY A 132 -17.27 10.69 7.44
CA GLY A 132 -16.40 10.07 6.44
C GLY A 132 -15.46 9.04 7.04
N VAL A 133 -14.77 9.39 8.14
CA VAL A 133 -13.86 8.46 8.83
C VAL A 133 -14.63 7.30 9.48
N SER A 134 -15.87 7.52 9.90
CA SER A 134 -16.75 6.44 10.40
C SER A 134 -17.12 5.47 9.27
N VAL A 135 -17.45 5.97 8.07
CA VAL A 135 -17.67 5.13 6.88
C VAL A 135 -16.39 4.34 6.52
N PHE A 136 -15.22 4.96 6.63
CA PHE A 136 -13.95 4.24 6.50
C PHE A 136 -13.81 3.13 7.53
N GLY A 137 -14.11 3.40 8.81
CA GLY A 137 -14.11 2.37 9.86
C GLY A 137 -15.02 1.19 9.52
N LEU A 138 -16.23 1.45 9.03
CA LEU A 138 -17.17 0.42 8.59
C LEU A 138 -16.68 -0.35 7.33
N ALA A 139 -15.83 0.25 6.51
CA ALA A 139 -15.21 -0.43 5.36
C ALA A 139 -14.13 -1.43 5.78
N VAL A 140 -13.52 -1.30 6.96
CA VAL A 140 -12.43 -2.18 7.44
C VAL A 140 -12.83 -3.67 7.44
N PRO A 141 -13.94 -4.11 8.07
CA PRO A 141 -14.34 -5.52 8.04
C PRO A 141 -14.73 -5.98 6.63
N LEU A 142 -15.22 -5.09 5.78
CA LEU A 142 -15.57 -5.41 4.39
C LEU A 142 -14.34 -5.69 3.52
N GLY A 143 -13.17 -5.14 3.88
CA GLY A 143 -11.90 -5.45 3.23
C GLY A 143 -11.52 -6.94 3.29
N LEU A 144 -12.10 -7.70 4.23
CA LEU A 144 -11.89 -9.15 4.33
C LEU A 144 -12.41 -9.91 3.11
N GLY A 145 -13.43 -9.37 2.41
CA GLY A 145 -13.95 -9.94 1.17
C GLY A 145 -12.87 -10.10 0.10
N VAL A 146 -12.03 -9.09 -0.10
CA VAL A 146 -10.89 -9.13 -1.02
C VAL A 146 -9.91 -10.23 -0.62
N ARG A 147 -9.61 -10.38 0.68
CA ARG A 147 -8.70 -11.40 1.21
C ARG A 147 -9.23 -12.82 0.99
N ILE A 148 -10.54 -13.02 1.14
CA ILE A 148 -11.22 -14.29 0.86
C ILE A 148 -11.13 -14.60 -0.63
N LEU A 149 -11.41 -13.63 -1.53
CA LEU A 149 -11.29 -13.83 -2.98
C LEU A 149 -9.88 -14.24 -3.40
N ILE A 150 -8.85 -13.60 -2.83
CA ILE A 150 -7.45 -13.99 -3.06
C ILE A 150 -7.21 -15.41 -2.57
N GLY A 151 -7.72 -15.79 -1.39
CA GLY A 151 -7.61 -17.15 -0.85
C GLY A 151 -8.29 -18.20 -1.70
N LEU A 152 -9.39 -17.86 -2.38
CA LEU A 152 -10.08 -18.69 -3.36
C LEU A 152 -9.37 -18.78 -4.73
N GLY A 153 -8.20 -18.14 -4.88
CA GLY A 153 -7.48 -18.08 -6.15
C GLY A 153 -8.10 -17.11 -7.18
N ARG A 154 -9.07 -16.29 -6.76
CA ARG A 154 -9.76 -15.31 -7.62
C ARG A 154 -9.16 -13.91 -7.47
N ASN A 155 -7.83 -13.83 -7.65
CA ASN A 155 -7.12 -12.56 -7.59
C ASN A 155 -7.55 -11.56 -8.68
N ASP A 156 -7.99 -12.08 -9.83
CA ASP A 156 -8.63 -11.33 -10.90
C ASP A 156 -9.84 -10.52 -10.42
N LEU A 157 -10.76 -11.17 -9.73
CA LEU A 157 -11.94 -10.52 -9.16
C LEU A 157 -11.58 -9.54 -8.02
N ALA A 158 -10.64 -9.93 -7.17
CA ALA A 158 -10.18 -9.08 -6.08
C ALA A 158 -9.62 -7.74 -6.62
N VAL A 159 -8.82 -7.80 -7.68
CA VAL A 159 -8.26 -6.62 -8.35
C VAL A 159 -9.35 -5.82 -9.05
N ALA A 160 -10.22 -6.46 -9.84
CA ALA A 160 -11.31 -5.78 -10.54
C ALA A 160 -12.21 -5.00 -9.57
N ILE A 161 -12.62 -5.63 -8.47
CA ILE A 161 -13.48 -4.98 -7.47
C ILE A 161 -12.75 -3.83 -6.77
N ALA A 162 -11.47 -3.99 -6.43
CA ALA A 162 -10.70 -2.91 -5.81
C ALA A 162 -10.66 -1.66 -6.72
N MET A 163 -10.58 -1.83 -8.05
CA MET A 163 -10.61 -0.73 -9.01
C MET A 163 -11.97 -0.02 -9.08
N THR A 164 -13.07 -0.70 -8.77
CA THR A 164 -14.40 -0.06 -8.76
C THR A 164 -14.53 1.03 -7.70
N SER A 165 -13.68 1.04 -6.66
CA SER A 165 -13.72 2.07 -5.62
C SER A 165 -13.53 3.48 -6.18
N SER A 166 -12.63 3.66 -7.16
CA SER A 166 -12.41 4.96 -7.82
C SER A 166 -13.60 5.37 -8.68
N ILE A 167 -14.25 4.40 -9.35
CA ILE A 167 -15.45 4.66 -10.16
C ILE A 167 -16.62 5.06 -9.25
N PHE A 168 -16.83 4.35 -8.13
CA PHE A 168 -17.86 4.72 -7.16
C PHE A 168 -17.57 6.08 -6.52
N SER A 169 -16.30 6.36 -6.17
CA SER A 169 -15.91 7.67 -5.65
C SER A 169 -16.28 8.78 -6.63
N LEU A 170 -15.94 8.63 -7.91
CA LEU A 170 -16.33 9.58 -8.96
C LEU A 170 -17.85 9.71 -9.07
N ALA A 171 -18.60 8.60 -9.05
CA ALA A 171 -20.05 8.64 -9.14
C ALA A 171 -20.67 9.38 -7.94
N PHE A 172 -20.21 9.11 -6.71
CA PHE A 172 -20.68 9.84 -5.52
C PHE A 172 -20.29 11.32 -5.59
N THR A 173 -19.10 11.65 -6.08
CA THR A 173 -18.69 13.05 -6.28
C THR A 173 -19.59 13.75 -7.28
N ALA A 174 -19.89 13.12 -8.40
CA ALA A 174 -20.81 13.68 -9.40
C ALA A 174 -22.22 13.88 -8.84
N VAL A 175 -22.75 12.91 -8.11
CA VAL A 175 -24.08 13.04 -7.46
C VAL A 175 -24.08 14.18 -6.45
N MET A 176 -23.03 14.30 -5.62
CA MET A 176 -22.95 15.37 -4.62
C MET A 176 -22.80 16.74 -5.29
N ALA A 177 -22.04 16.85 -6.39
CA ALA A 177 -21.91 18.08 -7.14
C ALA A 177 -23.25 18.51 -7.77
N LEU A 178 -23.96 17.57 -8.40
CA LEU A 178 -25.30 17.83 -8.97
C LEU A 178 -26.34 18.20 -7.90
N ALA A 179 -26.20 17.69 -6.69
CA ALA A 179 -27.06 18.06 -5.55
C ALA A 179 -26.68 19.41 -4.90
N GLY A 180 -25.72 20.14 -5.46
CA GLY A 180 -25.27 21.44 -4.92
C GLY A 180 -24.42 21.30 -3.65
N GLY A 181 -23.73 20.17 -3.44
CA GLY A 181 -22.83 19.97 -2.33
C GLY A 181 -21.60 20.89 -2.40
N HIS A 182 -21.13 21.35 -1.24
CA HIS A 182 -20.00 22.27 -1.12
C HIS A 182 -19.01 21.83 -0.03
N GLY A 183 -17.75 22.23 -0.13
CA GLY A 183 -16.76 22.13 0.93
C GLY A 183 -16.44 20.69 1.35
N MET A 184 -16.44 20.43 2.66
CA MET A 184 -15.96 19.16 3.23
C MET A 184 -16.83 17.94 2.90
N ILE A 185 -18.04 18.08 2.36
CA ILE A 185 -18.90 16.95 2.02
C ILE A 185 -18.24 16.02 0.98
N PHE A 186 -17.40 16.58 0.13
CA PHE A 186 -16.66 15.81 -0.86
C PHE A 186 -15.61 14.86 -0.25
N SER A 187 -15.19 15.04 1.00
CA SER A 187 -14.32 14.10 1.70
C SER A 187 -14.98 12.74 1.93
N LEU A 188 -16.32 12.66 1.93
CA LEU A 188 -17.08 11.43 2.08
C LEU A 188 -16.95 10.51 0.86
N THR A 189 -16.78 11.06 -0.34
CA THR A 189 -16.94 10.34 -1.60
C THR A 189 -15.92 9.22 -1.77
N SER A 190 -14.67 9.45 -1.34
CA SER A 190 -13.61 8.44 -1.36
C SER A 190 -13.91 7.27 -0.42
N PHE A 191 -14.43 7.56 0.78
CA PHE A 191 -14.80 6.53 1.76
C PHE A 191 -16.03 5.74 1.32
N LEU A 192 -17.02 6.40 0.72
CA LEU A 192 -18.18 5.73 0.13
C LEU A 192 -17.77 4.82 -1.04
N GLY A 193 -16.81 5.24 -1.84
CA GLY A 193 -16.22 4.41 -2.91
C GLY A 193 -15.57 3.14 -2.35
N LEU A 194 -14.75 3.26 -1.31
CA LEU A 194 -14.12 2.13 -0.62
C LEU A 194 -15.16 1.21 0.02
N PHE A 195 -16.14 1.76 0.71
CA PHE A 195 -17.22 1.01 1.35
C PHE A 195 -18.03 0.21 0.32
N SER A 196 -18.39 0.82 -0.81
CA SER A 196 -19.16 0.16 -1.89
C SER A 196 -18.37 -0.99 -2.51
N ALA A 197 -17.10 -0.79 -2.82
CA ALA A 197 -16.22 -1.85 -3.31
C ALA A 197 -16.06 -2.98 -2.27
N GLY A 198 -15.95 -2.62 -0.98
CA GLY A 198 -15.91 -3.56 0.14
C GLY A 198 -17.18 -4.41 0.25
N LEU A 199 -18.36 -3.81 0.12
CA LEU A 199 -19.64 -4.54 0.10
C LEU A 199 -19.69 -5.57 -1.03
N ILE A 200 -19.34 -5.16 -2.25
CA ILE A 200 -19.33 -6.05 -3.42
C ILE A 200 -18.35 -7.21 -3.19
N SER A 201 -17.13 -6.91 -2.71
CA SER A 201 -16.13 -7.94 -2.46
C SER A 201 -16.60 -8.96 -1.42
N THR A 202 -17.21 -8.48 -0.33
CA THR A 202 -17.71 -9.32 0.75
C THR A 202 -18.88 -10.20 0.29
N PHE A 203 -19.83 -9.60 -0.40
CA PHE A 203 -20.96 -10.35 -0.95
C PHE A 203 -20.51 -11.45 -1.90
N LEU A 204 -19.65 -11.11 -2.88
CA LEU A 204 -19.15 -12.06 -3.87
C LEU A 204 -18.29 -13.16 -3.23
N ALA A 205 -17.43 -12.80 -2.28
CA ALA A 205 -16.62 -13.76 -1.54
C ALA A 205 -17.46 -14.80 -0.80
N HIS A 206 -18.49 -14.36 -0.07
CA HIS A 206 -19.39 -15.26 0.66
C HIS A 206 -20.26 -16.11 -0.28
N HIS A 207 -20.70 -15.54 -1.40
CA HIS A 207 -21.45 -16.27 -2.41
C HIS A 207 -20.62 -17.42 -3.01
N LEU A 208 -19.34 -17.14 -3.36
CA LEU A 208 -18.44 -18.15 -3.89
C LEU A 208 -18.08 -19.22 -2.83
N LEU A 209 -17.87 -18.82 -1.56
CA LEU A 209 -17.65 -19.78 -0.47
C LEU A 209 -18.84 -20.74 -0.28
N ARG A 210 -20.08 -20.22 -0.37
CA ARG A 210 -21.30 -21.05 -0.22
C ARG A 210 -21.50 -22.04 -1.38
N LYS A 211 -21.15 -21.65 -2.60
CA LYS A 211 -21.27 -22.51 -3.79
C LYS A 211 -20.23 -23.62 -3.84
N GLY A 212 -19.28 -23.67 -2.92
CA GLY A 212 -18.20 -24.64 -2.96
C GLY A 212 -17.43 -24.54 -4.28
N ALA A 213 -17.14 -23.31 -4.72
CA ALA A 213 -16.55 -23.06 -6.03
C ALA A 213 -15.32 -23.94 -6.22
N PRO A 214 -15.26 -24.76 -7.31
CA PRO A 214 -14.08 -25.54 -7.59
C PRO A 214 -12.91 -24.58 -7.71
N THR A 215 -11.95 -24.74 -6.79
CA THR A 215 -10.71 -23.99 -6.85
C THR A 215 -9.98 -24.40 -8.10
N ARG A 216 -10.00 -23.54 -9.10
CA ARG A 216 -9.18 -23.72 -10.29
C ARG A 216 -7.73 -23.83 -9.82
N ASP A 217 -7.19 -25.05 -9.85
CA ASP A 217 -5.76 -25.40 -9.75
C ASP A 217 -4.90 -24.85 -8.59
N ALA A 218 -5.48 -24.31 -7.50
CA ALA A 218 -4.73 -23.99 -6.29
C ALA A 218 -4.11 -25.24 -5.63
N SER A 219 -4.66 -26.42 -5.91
CA SER A 219 -4.21 -27.72 -5.40
C SER A 219 -2.79 -28.10 -5.86
N GLN A 220 -2.38 -27.70 -7.06
CA GLN A 220 -1.05 -28.07 -7.57
C GLN A 220 0.08 -27.20 -7.03
N THR A 221 -0.19 -25.94 -6.68
CA THR A 221 0.85 -25.02 -6.19
C THR A 221 1.26 -25.33 -4.74
N LEU A 222 0.36 -25.93 -3.94
CA LEU A 222 0.63 -26.26 -2.53
C LEU A 222 1.05 -27.72 -2.30
N LEU A 223 0.84 -28.64 -3.26
CA LEU A 223 1.22 -30.05 -3.15
C LEU A 223 2.75 -30.27 -3.15
N GLY A 224 3.56 -29.28 -3.56
CA GLY A 224 5.01 -29.31 -3.39
C GLY A 224 5.51 -28.90 -2.01
N SER A 225 4.68 -28.31 -1.18
CA SER A 225 5.01 -27.98 0.20
C SER A 225 4.46 -29.06 1.13
N LYS A 226 5.37 -29.75 1.86
CA LYS A 226 5.00 -30.71 2.91
C LYS A 226 3.88 -30.12 3.77
N PRO A 227 2.86 -30.92 4.19
CA PRO A 227 1.79 -30.43 5.04
C PRO A 227 2.39 -29.73 6.23
N ILE A 228 2.01 -28.45 6.44
CA ILE A 228 2.43 -27.67 7.60
C ILE A 228 1.80 -28.36 8.81
N ARG A 229 2.55 -29.30 9.38
CA ARG A 229 2.23 -30.04 10.60
C ARG A 229 2.38 -29.04 11.76
N ARG A 230 1.28 -28.69 12.40
CA ARG A 230 1.13 -27.78 13.54
C ARG A 230 1.37 -26.31 13.18
N TYR A 231 0.46 -25.47 13.60
CA TYR A 231 0.66 -24.03 13.74
C TYR A 231 1.96 -23.80 14.52
N ASP A 232 3.04 -23.56 13.78
CA ASP A 232 4.30 -23.21 14.43
C ASP A 232 4.10 -21.78 14.93
N PHE A 233 4.07 -21.61 16.25
CA PHE A 233 4.06 -20.29 16.91
C PHE A 233 5.19 -19.39 16.37
N ARG A 234 6.18 -19.98 15.72
CA ARG A 234 7.26 -19.29 15.00
C ARG A 234 6.80 -18.58 13.72
N ALA A 235 5.66 -18.95 13.14
CA ALA A 235 5.06 -18.17 12.04
C ALA A 235 4.48 -16.85 12.54
N LEU A 236 4.01 -16.80 13.80
CA LEU A 236 3.59 -15.57 14.47
C LEU A 236 4.77 -14.64 14.82
N SER A 237 6.00 -15.13 14.90
CA SER A 237 7.16 -14.28 15.23
C SER A 237 7.47 -13.21 14.19
N GLY A 238 6.97 -13.35 12.96
CA GLY A 238 7.03 -12.33 11.92
C GLY A 238 5.86 -11.32 11.94
N SER A 239 4.77 -11.63 12.65
CA SER A 239 3.56 -10.78 12.65
C SER A 239 3.82 -9.43 13.30
N GLY A 240 4.61 -9.37 14.39
CA GLY A 240 4.98 -8.13 15.03
C GLY A 240 5.81 -7.22 14.11
N ALA A 241 6.75 -7.78 13.35
CA ALA A 241 7.52 -7.03 12.37
C ALA A 241 6.62 -6.47 11.26
N LEU A 242 5.65 -7.27 10.77
CA LEU A 242 4.69 -6.81 9.76
C LEU A 242 3.82 -5.66 10.28
N ILE A 243 3.38 -5.71 11.54
CA ILE A 243 2.62 -4.60 12.16
C ILE A 243 3.46 -3.32 12.17
N ILE A 244 4.73 -3.40 12.57
CA ILE A 244 5.64 -2.25 12.58
C ILE A 244 5.84 -1.70 11.16
N ILE A 245 6.06 -2.56 10.17
CA ILE A 245 6.20 -2.16 8.77
C ILE A 245 4.91 -1.49 8.27
N THR A 246 3.77 -2.09 8.58
CA THR A 246 2.44 -1.64 8.15
C THR A 246 2.09 -0.26 8.70
N ILE A 247 2.47 0.04 9.95
CA ILE A 247 2.23 1.35 10.59
C ILE A 247 3.33 2.34 10.21
N GLY A 248 4.58 1.89 10.17
CA GLY A 248 5.73 2.75 9.96
C GLY A 248 5.82 3.33 8.53
N LEU A 249 5.39 2.57 7.52
CA LEU A 249 5.39 3.08 6.14
C LEU A 249 4.47 4.30 5.97
N PRO A 250 3.17 4.24 6.31
CA PRO A 250 2.31 5.42 6.25
C PRO A 250 2.79 6.56 7.16
N LEU A 251 3.30 6.22 8.35
CA LEU A 251 3.82 7.23 9.27
C LEU A 251 4.95 8.04 8.64
N GLY A 252 5.89 7.40 7.95
CA GLY A 252 7.01 8.09 7.31
C GLY A 252 6.64 8.78 5.99
N LEU A 253 5.67 8.26 5.24
CA LEU A 253 5.38 8.73 3.88
C LEU A 253 4.19 9.70 3.82
N GLU A 254 3.17 9.52 4.69
CA GLU A 254 1.91 10.29 4.60
C GLU A 254 1.78 11.38 5.68
N THR A 255 2.49 11.26 6.82
CA THR A 255 2.40 12.25 7.91
C THR A 255 2.84 13.65 7.48
N GLY A 256 3.76 13.76 6.51
CA GLY A 256 4.20 15.05 5.95
C GLY A 256 3.04 15.90 5.44
N ARG A 257 1.99 15.29 4.90
CA ARG A 257 0.78 16.00 4.42
C ARG A 257 -0.02 16.59 5.59
N ILE A 258 -0.16 15.85 6.69
CA ILE A 258 -0.84 16.34 7.91
C ILE A 258 -0.03 17.48 8.54
N LEU A 259 1.30 17.37 8.55
CA LEU A 259 2.14 18.45 9.04
C LEU A 259 2.07 19.69 8.13
N LEU A 260 2.03 19.48 6.81
CA LEU A 260 1.86 20.56 5.84
C LEU A 260 0.51 21.27 6.00
N SER A 261 -0.58 20.56 6.33
CA SER A 261 -1.88 21.19 6.57
C SER A 261 -1.87 22.16 7.76
N ARG A 262 -0.93 21.97 8.71
CA ARG A 262 -0.76 22.83 9.88
C ARG A 262 0.24 23.98 9.67
N THR A 263 1.24 23.77 8.84
CA THR A 263 2.38 24.69 8.69
C THR A 263 2.39 25.44 7.38
N GLY A 264 1.69 24.93 6.37
CA GLY A 264 1.65 25.48 5.01
C GLY A 264 0.39 26.33 4.75
N SER A 265 0.42 27.08 3.65
CA SER A 265 -0.78 27.73 3.15
C SER A 265 -1.75 26.72 2.52
N PRO A 266 -3.06 27.05 2.43
CA PRO A 266 -4.03 26.22 1.71
C PRO A 266 -3.62 25.90 0.26
N MET A 267 -3.00 26.86 -0.43
CA MET A 267 -2.45 26.66 -1.79
C MET A 267 -1.34 25.60 -1.79
N MET A 268 -0.38 25.66 -0.87
CA MET A 268 0.72 24.68 -0.77
C MET A 268 0.18 23.27 -0.49
N LEU A 269 -0.84 23.14 0.37
CA LEU A 269 -1.48 21.87 0.66
C LEU A 269 -2.16 21.30 -0.58
N SER A 270 -2.85 22.13 -1.35
CA SER A 270 -3.55 21.71 -2.56
C SER A 270 -2.58 21.35 -3.69
N GLN A 271 -1.49 22.09 -3.86
CA GLN A 271 -0.41 21.73 -4.77
C GLN A 271 0.21 20.39 -4.41
N TYR A 272 0.48 20.17 -3.13
CA TYR A 272 1.01 18.89 -2.62
C TYR A 272 0.03 17.75 -2.86
N ALA A 273 -1.25 17.95 -2.55
CA ALA A 273 -2.29 16.95 -2.72
C ALA A 273 -2.46 16.52 -4.18
N LEU A 274 -2.47 17.50 -5.11
CA LEU A 274 -2.59 17.24 -6.54
C LEU A 274 -1.33 16.54 -7.08
N MET A 275 -0.14 16.98 -6.68
CA MET A 275 1.12 16.33 -7.06
C MET A 275 1.20 14.90 -6.51
N ALA A 276 0.79 14.67 -5.26
CA ALA A 276 0.75 13.33 -4.66
C ALA A 276 -0.19 12.38 -5.41
N GLN A 277 -1.28 12.88 -5.97
CA GLN A 277 -2.19 12.08 -6.80
C GLN A 277 -1.53 11.67 -8.12
N LEU A 278 -0.86 12.58 -8.82
CA LEU A 278 -0.10 12.26 -10.05
C LEU A 278 1.02 11.26 -9.77
N TYR A 279 1.72 11.46 -8.66
CA TYR A 279 2.72 10.53 -8.16
C TYR A 279 2.12 9.14 -7.89
N ALA A 280 0.96 9.05 -7.23
CA ALA A 280 0.33 7.77 -6.89
C ALA A 280 -0.05 6.97 -8.14
N ILE A 281 -0.46 7.61 -9.23
CA ILE A 281 -0.72 6.95 -10.52
C ILE A 281 0.58 6.31 -11.05
N THR A 282 1.67 7.08 -11.08
CA THR A 282 2.98 6.60 -11.56
C THR A 282 3.54 5.50 -10.65
N TRP A 283 3.45 5.68 -9.34
CA TRP A 283 3.83 4.69 -8.34
C TRP A 283 3.06 3.37 -8.47
N SER A 284 1.77 3.42 -8.81
CA SER A 284 0.93 2.23 -8.94
C SER A 284 1.40 1.29 -10.06
N VAL A 285 1.97 1.84 -11.14
CA VAL A 285 2.57 1.05 -12.23
C VAL A 285 3.78 0.27 -11.71
N LEU A 286 4.71 0.95 -11.04
CA LEU A 286 5.95 0.35 -10.52
C LEU A 286 5.66 -0.68 -9.41
N SER A 287 4.79 -0.34 -8.47
CA SER A 287 4.40 -1.25 -7.39
C SER A 287 3.69 -2.50 -7.89
N THR A 288 2.86 -2.38 -8.93
CA THR A 288 2.21 -3.54 -9.58
C THR A 288 3.24 -4.46 -10.25
N ALA A 289 4.22 -3.89 -10.96
CA ALA A 289 5.30 -4.66 -11.57
C ALA A 289 6.13 -5.42 -10.52
N SER A 290 6.36 -4.81 -9.35
CA SER A 290 7.05 -5.45 -8.24
C SER A 290 6.32 -6.67 -7.68
N GLY A 291 5.00 -6.72 -7.75
CA GLY A 291 4.23 -7.87 -7.28
C GLY A 291 4.62 -9.20 -7.94
N ALA A 292 5.09 -9.16 -9.20
CA ALA A 292 5.61 -10.34 -9.90
C ALA A 292 6.94 -10.85 -9.30
N LEU A 293 7.74 -9.98 -8.71
CA LEU A 293 9.05 -10.34 -8.13
C LEU A 293 8.90 -11.27 -6.94
N TRP A 294 7.83 -11.14 -6.17
CA TRP A 294 7.55 -12.02 -5.03
C TRP A 294 7.52 -13.49 -5.44
N THR A 295 6.83 -13.80 -6.52
CA THR A 295 6.71 -15.19 -7.01
C THR A 295 8.05 -15.71 -7.55
N ILE A 296 8.80 -14.87 -8.26
CA ILE A 296 10.13 -15.20 -8.79
C ILE A 296 11.10 -15.53 -7.64
N PHE A 297 11.17 -14.70 -6.60
CA PHE A 297 12.04 -14.93 -5.45
C PHE A 297 11.57 -16.10 -4.59
N ALA A 298 10.26 -16.32 -4.45
CA ALA A 298 9.73 -17.47 -3.72
C ALA A 298 10.14 -18.80 -4.36
N GLN A 299 10.12 -18.89 -5.70
CA GLN A 299 10.53 -20.07 -6.46
C GLN A 299 12.05 -20.31 -6.40
N ARG A 300 12.85 -19.25 -6.32
CA ARG A 300 14.33 -19.31 -6.29
C ARG A 300 14.97 -19.31 -4.91
N ARG A 301 14.20 -19.56 -3.85
CA ARG A 301 14.73 -19.62 -2.47
C ARG A 301 15.85 -20.62 -2.24
N ALA A 302 16.00 -21.62 -3.11
CA ALA A 302 17.08 -22.60 -3.06
C ALA A 302 18.39 -22.12 -3.72
N ASP A 303 18.31 -21.06 -4.54
CA ASP A 303 19.42 -20.44 -5.27
C ASP A 303 19.66 -19.00 -4.78
N PRO A 304 20.45 -18.81 -3.72
CA PRO A 304 20.71 -17.49 -3.16
C PRO A 304 21.51 -16.58 -4.09
N ASN A 305 22.48 -17.12 -4.83
CA ASN A 305 23.33 -16.34 -5.72
C ASN A 305 22.53 -15.84 -6.93
N GLY A 306 21.70 -16.70 -7.53
CA GLY A 306 20.78 -16.29 -8.59
C GLY A 306 19.74 -15.28 -8.11
N SER A 307 19.24 -15.41 -6.88
CA SER A 307 18.33 -14.44 -6.30
C SER A 307 18.98 -13.07 -6.10
N ILE A 308 20.24 -13.01 -5.65
CA ILE A 308 21.00 -11.77 -5.50
C ILE A 308 21.29 -11.12 -6.87
N ALA A 309 21.64 -11.93 -7.88
CA ALA A 309 21.88 -11.43 -9.23
C ALA A 309 20.61 -10.81 -9.83
N ILE A 310 19.47 -11.49 -9.70
CA ILE A 310 18.17 -10.95 -10.14
C ILE A 310 17.82 -9.67 -9.37
N TRP A 311 18.01 -9.65 -8.04
CA TRP A 311 17.77 -8.47 -7.23
C TRP A 311 18.57 -7.26 -7.71
N ARG A 312 19.88 -7.41 -7.96
CA ARG A 312 20.75 -6.34 -8.48
C ARG A 312 20.24 -5.81 -9.82
N TRP A 313 19.90 -6.72 -10.73
CA TRP A 313 19.39 -6.35 -12.05
C TRP A 313 18.04 -5.61 -11.94
N MET A 314 17.15 -6.07 -11.05
CA MET A 314 15.89 -5.41 -10.79
C MET A 314 16.05 -4.03 -10.16
N VAL A 315 16.99 -3.84 -9.23
CA VAL A 315 17.29 -2.51 -8.66
C VAL A 315 17.68 -1.54 -9.78
N VAL A 316 18.56 -1.94 -10.71
CA VAL A 316 18.95 -1.10 -11.86
C VAL A 316 17.74 -0.82 -12.76
N SER A 317 16.96 -1.86 -13.10
CA SER A 317 15.79 -1.71 -13.99
C SER A 317 14.73 -0.81 -13.41
N PHE A 318 14.39 -0.98 -12.13
CA PHE A 318 13.42 -0.12 -11.43
C PHE A 318 13.96 1.30 -11.23
N GLY A 319 15.28 1.44 -11.01
CA GLY A 319 15.95 2.73 -10.96
C GLY A 319 15.82 3.50 -12.28
N LEU A 320 16.14 2.86 -13.41
CA LEU A 320 16.02 3.47 -14.74
C LEU A 320 14.56 3.81 -15.08
N LEU A 321 13.63 2.87 -14.83
CA LEU A 321 12.22 3.09 -15.10
C LEU A 321 11.63 4.21 -14.25
N SER A 322 12.00 4.28 -12.97
CA SER A 322 11.57 5.34 -12.07
C SER A 322 12.21 6.70 -12.40
N ALA A 323 13.46 6.72 -12.87
CA ALA A 323 14.09 7.94 -13.36
C ALA A 323 13.35 8.50 -14.58
N PHE A 324 12.95 7.62 -15.53
CA PHE A 324 12.08 8.02 -16.63
C PHE A 324 10.72 8.53 -16.13
N GLY A 325 10.08 7.81 -15.20
CA GLY A 325 8.82 8.25 -14.57
C GLY A 325 8.95 9.58 -13.83
N ALA A 326 10.07 9.83 -13.16
CA ALA A 326 10.35 11.09 -12.48
C ALA A 326 10.52 12.26 -13.46
N ALA A 327 11.25 12.03 -14.57
CA ALA A 327 11.39 13.02 -15.64
C ALA A 327 10.02 13.33 -16.29
N PHE A 328 9.20 12.30 -16.52
CA PHE A 328 7.84 12.45 -17.03
C PHE A 328 6.95 13.26 -16.08
N LEU A 329 6.98 12.95 -14.76
CA LEU A 329 6.26 13.72 -13.76
C LEU A 329 6.73 15.18 -13.72
N TRP A 330 8.03 15.42 -13.74
CA TRP A 330 8.58 16.78 -13.75
C TRP A 330 8.11 17.59 -14.96
N ALA A 331 8.11 16.99 -16.15
CA ALA A 331 7.72 17.65 -17.37
C ALA A 331 6.20 17.91 -17.46
N LEU A 332 5.38 16.93 -17.02
CA LEU A 332 3.93 16.96 -17.21
C LEU A 332 3.15 17.50 -16.01
N ALA A 333 3.68 17.41 -14.78
CA ALA A 333 2.90 17.78 -13.60
C ALA A 333 2.42 19.24 -13.60
N PRO A 334 3.20 20.25 -14.04
CA PRO A 334 2.70 21.63 -14.10
C PRO A 334 1.50 21.80 -15.07
N TRP A 335 1.59 21.17 -16.26
CA TRP A 335 0.52 21.16 -17.23
C TRP A 335 -0.70 20.37 -16.73
N ALA A 336 -0.50 19.15 -16.24
CA ALA A 336 -1.57 18.31 -15.72
C ALA A 336 -2.27 18.97 -14.51
N GLY A 337 -1.52 19.62 -13.64
CA GLY A 337 -2.05 20.36 -12.51
C GLY A 337 -2.98 21.48 -12.96
N SER A 338 -2.57 22.28 -13.94
CA SER A 338 -3.38 23.34 -14.52
C SER A 338 -4.65 22.80 -15.18
N VAL A 339 -4.55 21.75 -16.00
CA VAL A 339 -5.72 21.14 -16.67
C VAL A 339 -6.72 20.57 -15.67
N ILE A 340 -6.24 19.82 -14.68
CA ILE A 340 -7.10 19.14 -13.67
C ILE A 340 -7.82 20.18 -12.80
N SER A 341 -7.15 21.27 -12.46
CA SER A 341 -7.66 22.31 -11.58
C SER A 341 -8.28 23.51 -12.32
N HIS A 342 -8.54 23.39 -13.61
CA HIS A 342 -9.07 24.48 -14.42
C HIS A 342 -8.22 25.77 -14.36
N GLY A 343 -6.88 25.62 -14.25
CA GLY A 343 -5.94 26.72 -14.17
C GLY A 343 -5.70 27.25 -12.76
N GLU A 344 -6.42 26.76 -11.75
CA GLU A 344 -6.36 27.29 -10.39
C GLU A 344 -5.12 26.84 -9.60
N ILE A 345 -4.60 25.61 -9.82
CA ILE A 345 -3.47 25.05 -9.08
C ILE A 345 -2.29 24.84 -10.04
N LEU A 346 -1.24 25.64 -9.85
CA LEU A 346 0.02 25.46 -10.56
C LEU A 346 0.97 24.65 -9.67
N ILE A 347 1.44 23.51 -10.16
CA ILE A 347 2.41 22.66 -9.45
C ILE A 347 3.81 23.24 -9.66
N PRO A 348 4.52 23.67 -8.59
CA PRO A 348 5.88 24.16 -8.72
C PRO A 348 6.84 23.06 -9.22
N PRO A 349 7.78 23.36 -10.15
CA PRO A 349 8.74 22.35 -10.63
C PRO A 349 9.55 21.68 -9.52
N VAL A 350 9.91 22.43 -8.47
CA VAL A 350 10.64 21.89 -7.32
C VAL A 350 9.83 20.82 -6.56
N LEU A 351 8.51 20.97 -6.48
CA LEU A 351 7.62 19.98 -5.89
C LEU A 351 7.56 18.72 -6.75
N ALA A 352 7.44 18.88 -8.08
CA ALA A 352 7.46 17.73 -9.00
C ALA A 352 8.79 16.97 -8.95
N MET A 353 9.93 17.69 -8.90
CA MET A 353 11.26 17.09 -8.72
C MET A 353 11.37 16.33 -7.39
N SER A 354 10.82 16.87 -6.31
CA SER A 354 10.85 16.23 -4.99
C SER A 354 10.07 14.92 -4.96
N PHE A 355 8.90 14.88 -5.58
CA PHE A 355 8.14 13.64 -5.76
C PHE A 355 8.81 12.69 -6.75
N GLY A 356 9.52 13.18 -7.75
CA GLY A 356 10.38 12.39 -8.63
C GLY A 356 11.51 11.70 -7.86
N ALA A 357 12.17 12.41 -6.96
CA ALA A 357 13.19 11.85 -6.07
C ALA A 357 12.62 10.76 -5.15
N LEU A 358 11.41 10.99 -4.61
CA LEU A 358 10.70 9.98 -3.82
C LEU A 358 10.35 8.75 -4.64
N LEU A 359 9.91 8.92 -5.89
CA LEU A 359 9.61 7.83 -6.81
C LEU A 359 10.83 6.96 -7.05
N ILE A 360 11.98 7.57 -7.30
CA ILE A 360 13.26 6.87 -7.50
C ILE A 360 13.65 6.12 -6.22
N ALA A 361 13.67 6.79 -5.08
CA ALA A 361 14.07 6.20 -3.81
C ALA A 361 13.21 4.96 -3.44
N GLN A 362 11.89 5.07 -3.54
CA GLN A 362 10.98 3.96 -3.28
C GLN A 362 11.16 2.81 -4.27
N SER A 363 11.37 3.12 -5.56
CA SER A 363 11.52 2.10 -6.61
C SER A 363 12.80 1.29 -6.45
N LEU A 364 13.89 1.92 -6.00
CA LEU A 364 15.15 1.23 -5.70
C LEU A 364 15.02 0.24 -4.54
N HIS A 365 14.20 0.54 -3.54
CA HIS A 365 13.93 -0.35 -2.40
C HIS A 365 12.96 -1.50 -2.74
N LEU A 366 12.08 -1.33 -3.71
CA LEU A 366 10.98 -2.25 -4.01
C LEU A 366 11.39 -3.72 -4.21
N PRO A 367 12.49 -4.05 -4.95
CA PRO A 367 12.95 -5.42 -5.12
C PRO A 367 13.40 -6.09 -3.81
N ALA A 368 13.97 -5.34 -2.87
CA ALA A 368 14.39 -5.85 -1.57
C ALA A 368 13.17 -6.23 -0.70
N GLY A 369 12.13 -5.39 -0.69
CA GLY A 369 10.87 -5.69 -0.01
C GLY A 369 10.21 -6.99 -0.49
N SER A 370 10.33 -7.29 -1.80
CA SER A 370 9.81 -8.54 -2.38
C SER A 370 10.68 -9.77 -2.09
N LEU A 371 11.97 -9.59 -1.86
CA LEU A 371 12.95 -10.67 -1.61
C LEU A 371 13.01 -11.07 -0.13
N LEU A 372 13.02 -10.10 0.78
CA LEU A 372 13.24 -10.28 2.21
C LEU A 372 11.95 -10.66 2.95
N THR A 373 11.48 -11.89 2.85
CA THR A 373 10.16 -12.32 3.35
C THR A 373 10.21 -13.33 4.50
N THR A 374 11.40 -13.70 5.01
CA THR A 374 11.50 -14.57 6.19
C THR A 374 11.31 -13.78 7.50
N PRO A 375 10.86 -14.40 8.61
CA PRO A 375 10.60 -13.69 9.87
C PRO A 375 11.78 -12.83 10.35
N ARG A 376 13.02 -13.33 10.26
CA ARG A 376 14.22 -12.57 10.64
C ARG A 376 14.43 -11.36 9.72
N GLN A 377 14.24 -11.55 8.42
CA GLN A 377 14.39 -10.50 7.42
C GLN A 377 13.32 -9.41 7.59
N LEU A 378 12.09 -9.80 7.94
CA LEU A 378 11.00 -8.86 8.26
C LEU A 378 11.33 -8.00 9.48
N TRP A 379 11.96 -8.55 10.52
CA TRP A 379 12.41 -7.74 11.67
C TRP A 379 13.48 -6.72 11.29
N VAL A 380 14.42 -7.10 10.42
CA VAL A 380 15.40 -6.13 9.88
C VAL A 380 14.70 -5.03 9.09
N GLN A 381 13.75 -5.38 8.21
CA GLN A 381 12.95 -4.38 7.49
C GLN A 381 12.15 -3.49 8.45
N ALA A 382 11.57 -4.05 9.52
CA ALA A 382 10.83 -3.26 10.51
C ALA A 382 11.70 -2.18 11.15
N VAL A 383 12.96 -2.51 11.50
CA VAL A 383 13.92 -1.52 12.01
C VAL A 383 14.25 -0.47 10.94
N CYS A 384 14.49 -0.90 9.70
CA CYS A 384 14.75 0.02 8.59
C CYS A 384 13.56 0.98 8.35
N VAL A 385 12.33 0.49 8.45
CA VAL A 385 11.12 1.32 8.32
C VAL A 385 10.99 2.33 9.45
N LEU A 386 11.33 1.97 10.69
CA LEU A 386 11.33 2.93 11.81
C LEU A 386 12.38 4.04 11.60
N VAL A 387 13.58 3.66 11.15
CA VAL A 387 14.64 4.64 10.80
C VAL A 387 14.18 5.52 9.63
N MET A 388 13.58 4.93 8.60
CA MET A 388 13.00 5.65 7.47
C MET A 388 11.95 6.66 7.96
N ALA A 389 11.00 6.26 8.79
CA ALA A 389 9.96 7.15 9.29
C ALA A 389 10.54 8.32 10.12
N ALA A 390 11.49 8.03 11.01
CA ALA A 390 12.16 9.05 11.79
C ALA A 390 12.92 10.07 10.92
N LEU A 391 13.69 9.58 9.94
CA LEU A 391 14.41 10.45 8.99
C LEU A 391 13.46 11.23 8.10
N SER A 392 12.41 10.59 7.57
CA SER A 392 11.41 11.26 6.73
C SER A 392 10.79 12.47 7.43
N LEU A 393 10.39 12.28 8.69
CA LEU A 393 9.77 13.36 9.48
C LEU A 393 10.77 14.44 9.88
N SER A 394 11.95 14.06 10.39
CA SER A 394 12.96 15.02 10.86
C SER A 394 13.49 15.87 9.71
N VAL A 395 13.91 15.24 8.61
CA VAL A 395 14.41 15.95 7.42
C VAL A 395 13.29 16.73 6.74
N GLY A 396 12.08 16.13 6.66
CA GLY A 396 10.91 16.77 6.10
C GLY A 396 10.55 18.07 6.83
N LEU A 397 10.50 18.05 8.17
CA LEU A 397 10.24 19.24 8.98
C LEU A 397 11.34 20.31 8.84
N LEU A 398 12.60 19.89 8.72
CA LEU A 398 13.70 20.81 8.52
C LEU A 398 13.61 21.51 7.17
N LEU A 399 13.44 20.75 6.09
CA LEU A 399 13.37 21.26 4.72
C LEU A 399 12.06 22.01 4.44
N ALA A 400 10.97 21.65 5.10
CA ALA A 400 9.69 22.33 4.92
C ALA A 400 9.72 23.80 5.31
N ARG A 401 10.65 24.22 6.20
CA ARG A 401 10.82 25.62 6.59
C ARG A 401 11.21 26.52 5.41
N THR A 402 11.93 25.98 4.44
CA THR A 402 12.43 26.73 3.28
C THR A 402 11.73 26.32 1.96
N MET A 403 11.29 25.08 1.86
CA MET A 403 10.77 24.48 0.63
C MET A 403 9.28 24.08 0.72
N GLY A 404 8.62 24.32 1.85
CA GLY A 404 7.21 23.98 2.05
C GLY A 404 6.93 22.51 1.77
N GLY A 405 5.92 22.21 0.94
CA GLY A 405 5.53 20.84 0.59
C GLY A 405 6.63 20.02 -0.08
N ALA A 406 7.50 20.66 -0.88
CA ALA A 406 8.65 19.99 -1.50
C ALA A 406 9.61 19.43 -0.44
N GLY A 407 9.78 20.13 0.68
CA GLY A 407 10.60 19.68 1.80
C GLY A 407 10.12 18.37 2.42
N PHE A 408 8.81 18.19 2.57
CA PHE A 408 8.24 16.92 3.07
C PHE A 408 8.46 15.76 2.08
N ALA A 409 8.29 16.01 0.79
CA ALA A 409 8.54 14.98 -0.23
C ALA A 409 10.02 14.58 -0.30
N LEU A 410 10.95 15.55 -0.19
CA LEU A 410 12.39 15.27 -0.10
C LEU A 410 12.77 14.57 1.20
N GLY A 411 12.14 14.95 2.32
CA GLY A 411 12.30 14.24 3.58
C GLY A 411 11.92 12.78 3.47
N ALA A 412 10.77 12.48 2.86
CA ALA A 412 10.34 11.11 2.59
C ALA A 412 11.32 10.38 1.66
N ALA A 413 11.79 11.02 0.58
CA ALA A 413 12.81 10.46 -0.32
C ALA A 413 14.11 10.13 0.43
N THR A 414 14.60 11.04 1.27
CA THR A 414 15.79 10.86 2.08
C THR A 414 15.60 9.72 3.08
N GLY A 415 14.45 9.67 3.75
CA GLY A 415 14.12 8.59 4.68
C GLY A 415 14.16 7.23 4.01
N VAL A 416 13.54 7.07 2.84
CA VAL A 416 13.56 5.81 2.08
C VAL A 416 14.97 5.48 1.61
N LEU A 417 15.69 6.45 1.05
CA LEU A 417 17.03 6.24 0.53
C LEU A 417 17.99 5.78 1.64
N VAL A 418 18.03 6.51 2.75
CA VAL A 418 18.97 6.27 3.85
C VAL A 418 18.49 5.19 4.81
N GLY A 419 17.19 5.16 5.12
CA GLY A 419 16.61 4.22 6.09
C GLY A 419 16.30 2.84 5.53
N GLN A 420 16.11 2.72 4.20
CA GLN A 420 15.75 1.44 3.56
C GLN A 420 16.76 1.04 2.48
N PHE A 421 16.92 1.83 1.42
CA PHE A 421 17.71 1.42 0.25
C PHE A 421 19.22 1.25 0.55
N LEU A 422 19.86 2.18 1.25
CA LEU A 422 21.28 2.01 1.61
C LEU A 422 21.52 0.79 2.51
N PRO A 423 20.70 0.51 3.55
CA PRO A 423 20.75 -0.78 4.25
C PRO A 423 20.57 -1.99 3.35
N ASP A 424 19.68 -1.94 2.35
CA ASP A 424 19.47 -3.07 1.43
C ASP A 424 20.74 -3.45 0.67
N LEU A 425 21.52 -2.47 0.23
CA LEU A 425 22.78 -2.74 -0.49
C LEU A 425 23.76 -3.57 0.34
N LEU A 426 23.74 -3.38 1.65
CA LEU A 426 24.64 -4.07 2.59
C LEU A 426 24.04 -5.36 3.13
N LEU A 427 22.75 -5.35 3.45
CA LEU A 427 22.09 -6.41 4.22
C LEU A 427 21.48 -7.49 3.34
N VAL A 428 20.97 -7.15 2.15
CA VAL A 428 20.31 -8.14 1.28
C VAL A 428 21.24 -9.30 0.92
N PRO A 429 22.48 -9.10 0.44
CA PRO A 429 23.35 -10.22 0.13
C PRO A 429 23.66 -11.09 1.35
N ARG A 430 23.90 -10.46 2.52
CA ARG A 430 24.19 -11.18 3.77
C ARG A 430 23.01 -12.00 4.26
N LEU A 431 21.80 -11.41 4.34
CA LEU A 431 20.60 -12.05 4.84
C LEU A 431 20.10 -13.19 3.94
N VAL A 432 20.31 -13.09 2.63
CA VAL A 432 19.94 -14.14 1.68
C VAL A 432 20.89 -15.34 1.81
N LEU A 433 22.20 -15.10 1.92
CA LEU A 433 23.23 -16.16 2.09
C LEU A 433 23.11 -16.88 3.44
N GLU A 434 22.97 -16.14 4.53
CA GLU A 434 22.79 -16.73 5.88
C GLU A 434 21.55 -17.64 5.99
N GLY A 435 20.44 -17.26 5.34
CA GLY A 435 19.23 -18.05 5.29
C GLY A 435 19.45 -19.45 4.71
N THR A 436 20.40 -19.59 3.80
CA THR A 436 20.75 -20.86 3.12
C THR A 436 21.64 -21.75 3.98
N VAL A 437 22.64 -21.16 4.65
CA VAL A 437 23.55 -21.88 5.55
C VAL A 437 22.78 -22.53 6.69
N ARG A 438 21.87 -21.79 7.35
CA ARG A 438 21.02 -22.33 8.42
C ARG A 438 20.06 -23.43 7.95
N ARG A 439 19.61 -23.39 6.68
CA ARG A 439 18.74 -24.42 6.12
C ARG A 439 19.50 -25.71 5.83
N LYS A 440 20.76 -25.64 5.39
CA LYS A 440 21.66 -26.79 5.18
C LYS A 440 22.02 -27.45 6.52
N SER A 441 22.39 -26.66 7.53
CA SER A 441 22.71 -27.15 8.88
C SER A 441 21.52 -27.88 9.55
N ARG A 442 20.30 -27.43 9.32
CA ARG A 442 19.07 -28.10 9.82
C ARG A 442 18.72 -29.40 9.09
N LYS A 443 19.11 -29.52 7.81
CA LYS A 443 18.82 -30.71 6.99
C LYS A 443 19.84 -31.83 7.22
N TYR A 444 21.04 -31.48 7.67
CA TYR A 444 22.15 -32.39 7.95
C TYR A 444 22.80 -32.04 9.31
N PRO A 445 22.16 -32.39 10.43
CA PRO A 445 22.72 -32.16 11.75
C PRO A 445 23.92 -33.10 11.91
N GLY A 446 25.14 -32.56 11.92
CA GLY A 446 26.40 -33.30 12.06
C GLY A 446 27.46 -33.06 11.01
N GLN A 447 27.15 -32.47 9.86
CA GLN A 447 28.16 -32.04 8.90
C GLN A 447 28.69 -30.66 9.28
N ARG A 448 29.94 -30.57 9.74
CA ARG A 448 30.67 -29.32 9.85
C ARG A 448 30.82 -28.73 8.43
N LEU A 449 30.09 -27.67 8.14
CA LEU A 449 30.27 -26.90 6.89
C LEU A 449 31.60 -26.16 7.02
N VAL A 450 32.60 -26.58 6.28
CA VAL A 450 33.87 -25.86 6.11
C VAL A 450 33.54 -24.52 5.44
N PRO A 451 33.96 -23.37 5.99
CA PRO A 451 33.77 -22.09 5.31
C PRO A 451 34.55 -22.13 4.00
N VAL A 452 33.86 -21.97 2.89
CA VAL A 452 34.49 -21.79 1.57
C VAL A 452 35.16 -20.42 1.58
N ASN A 453 36.48 -20.44 1.76
CA ASN A 453 37.34 -19.27 1.66
C ASN A 453 37.43 -18.88 0.17
N TYR A 454 36.69 -17.87 -0.25
CA TYR A 454 36.87 -17.25 -1.55
C TYR A 454 38.14 -16.39 -1.54
N ARG A 455 39.31 -17.04 -1.67
CA ARG A 455 40.50 -16.38 -2.22
C ARG A 455 40.43 -16.54 -3.73
N GLY A 456 40.46 -15.39 -4.40
CA GLY A 456 40.32 -15.29 -5.84
C GLY A 456 41.40 -16.06 -6.63
N HIS A 457 40.98 -16.61 -7.73
CA HIS A 457 41.87 -16.76 -8.88
C HIS A 457 41.64 -15.54 -9.77
N ARG A 458 42.62 -14.65 -9.70
CA ARG A 458 43.00 -13.82 -10.86
C ARG A 458 43.97 -14.67 -11.66
N GLU A 459 43.59 -15.04 -12.84
CA GLU A 459 44.46 -15.22 -14.02
C GLU A 459 43.62 -14.80 -15.22
#